data_408dc2f16adce59cfbd416187e5d7568
#
_entry.id   408dc2f16adce59cfbd416187e5d7568
#
_cell.length_a   1.000
_cell.length_b   1.000
_cell.length_c   1.000
_cell.angle_alpha   90.00
_cell.angle_beta   90.00
_cell.angle_gamma   90.00
#
_symmetry.space_group_name_H-M   'P 1'
#
loop_
_entity.id
_entity.type
_entity.pdbx_description
1 polymer ?
#
loop_
_entity_poly.entity_id
_entity_poly.type
_entity_poly.pdbx_seq_one_letter_code
_entity_poly.pdbx_strand_id
1 'polypeptide(L)'
;SAVTLQAIHHTDLGIILKNDGYFCFIVSKESGINQLQELKEKNIAVSHNTIIEYATGQLLNKAGISQAEVNKPEIAQLPLRLQMLQYDQIDASFLPDPAASIAMNARHRSLISTQELEIDFTVTAFSREAINEKRREIELLITGYNLGIDYIKMHSQKEWKQVLIEIGVPENLTGLIALPVYRKAEHPSADRSE
;
A
#
# COMPACT_ATOMS: atom_id res chain seq x y z
N SER A 1 1.76 6.30 -11.51
CA SER A 1 0.76 6.89 -10.60
C SER A 1 -0.23 7.76 -11.38
N ALA A 2 -1.34 8.18 -10.76
CA ALA A 2 -2.30 9.10 -11.39
C ALA A 2 -1.60 10.43 -11.78
N VAL A 3 -0.73 10.94 -10.92
CA VAL A 3 0.09 12.12 -11.19
C VAL A 3 1.01 11.92 -12.39
N THR A 4 1.64 10.75 -12.50
CA THR A 4 2.50 10.39 -13.63
C THR A 4 1.70 10.32 -14.94
N LEU A 5 0.51 9.71 -14.91
CA LEU A 5 -0.38 9.62 -16.06
C LEU A 5 -0.81 11.02 -16.54
N GLN A 6 -1.16 11.90 -15.61
CA GLN A 6 -1.54 13.26 -15.97
C GLN A 6 -0.34 14.09 -16.45
N ALA A 7 0.80 14.02 -15.76
CA ALA A 7 1.97 14.84 -16.09
C ALA A 7 2.71 14.40 -17.36
N ILE A 8 2.82 13.09 -17.60
CA ILE A 8 3.61 12.54 -18.72
C ILE A 8 2.73 12.21 -19.93
N HIS A 9 1.54 11.65 -19.69
CA HIS A 9 0.64 11.21 -20.77
C HIS A 9 -0.51 12.18 -21.05
N HIS A 10 -0.55 13.32 -20.34
CA HIS A 10 -1.62 14.32 -20.46
C HIS A 10 -3.03 13.74 -20.34
N THR A 11 -3.17 12.65 -19.56
CA THR A 11 -4.46 12.01 -19.34
C THR A 11 -5.28 12.88 -18.38
N ASP A 12 -6.41 13.38 -18.85
CA ASP A 12 -7.32 14.18 -18.01
C ASP A 12 -8.06 13.28 -17.02
N LEU A 13 -7.61 13.32 -15.76
CA LEU A 13 -8.11 12.52 -14.68
C LEU A 13 -8.77 13.39 -13.60
N GLY A 14 -9.89 12.92 -13.08
CA GLY A 14 -10.50 13.45 -11.87
C GLY A 14 -10.32 12.48 -10.70
N ILE A 15 -9.83 12.98 -9.55
CA ILE A 15 -9.77 12.21 -8.31
C ILE A 15 -11.14 12.26 -7.68
N ILE A 16 -11.75 11.09 -7.46
CA ILE A 16 -13.11 10.99 -6.93
C ILE A 16 -13.10 10.55 -5.46
N LEU A 17 -12.06 9.79 -5.06
CA LEU A 17 -12.05 9.13 -3.78
C LEU A 17 -10.62 9.00 -3.30
N LYS A 18 -10.38 9.35 -2.03
CA LYS A 18 -9.14 9.04 -1.33
C LYS A 18 -9.29 7.69 -0.65
N ASN A 19 -8.41 6.77 -0.98
CA ASN A 19 -8.37 5.45 -0.37
C ASN A 19 -7.26 5.41 0.69
N ASP A 20 -7.49 4.65 1.75
CA ASP A 20 -6.47 4.39 2.75
C ASP A 20 -5.59 3.22 2.29
N GLY A 21 -4.49 3.51 1.61
CA GLY A 21 -3.46 2.54 1.31
C GLY A 21 -2.60 2.29 2.55
N TYR A 22 -2.50 1.04 2.96
CA TYR A 22 -1.67 0.64 4.09
C TYR A 22 -0.54 -0.27 3.62
N PHE A 23 0.69 0.13 3.91
CA PHE A 23 1.88 -0.64 3.61
C PHE A 23 2.75 -0.71 4.86
N CYS A 24 3.31 -1.89 5.12
CA CYS A 24 4.31 -2.08 6.16
C CYS A 24 5.69 -2.19 5.54
N PHE A 25 6.68 -1.52 6.12
CA PHE A 25 8.08 -1.75 5.80
C PHE A 25 8.54 -2.99 6.55
N ILE A 26 8.60 -4.10 5.84
CA ILE A 26 8.97 -5.39 6.39
C ILE A 26 10.46 -5.61 6.21
N VAL A 27 11.12 -5.97 7.31
CA VAL A 27 12.52 -6.37 7.32
C VAL A 27 12.64 -7.88 7.47
N SER A 28 13.59 -8.48 6.75
CA SER A 28 13.89 -9.90 6.88
C SER A 28 14.36 -10.22 8.29
N LYS A 29 14.00 -11.38 8.79
CA LYS A 29 14.40 -11.88 10.11
C LYS A 29 15.92 -12.02 10.25
N GLU A 30 16.63 -12.30 9.15
CA GLU A 30 18.09 -12.46 9.11
C GLU A 30 18.82 -11.16 8.77
N SER A 31 18.10 -10.07 8.43
CA SER A 31 18.73 -8.80 8.03
C SER A 31 19.52 -8.10 9.14
N GLY A 32 19.24 -8.43 10.38
CA GLY A 32 19.81 -7.75 11.56
C GLY A 32 19.26 -6.34 11.80
N ILE A 33 18.31 -5.86 10.98
CA ILE A 33 17.77 -4.52 11.07
C ILE A 33 16.75 -4.44 12.23
N ASN A 34 17.02 -3.60 13.22
CA ASN A 34 16.15 -3.36 14.37
C ASN A 34 15.59 -1.94 14.42
N GLN A 35 16.29 -1.00 13.77
CA GLN A 35 15.96 0.42 13.72
C GLN A 35 16.32 1.02 12.37
N LEU A 36 15.74 2.19 12.06
CA LEU A 36 15.87 2.80 10.74
C LEU A 36 17.32 3.12 10.35
N GLN A 37 18.19 3.44 11.31
CA GLN A 37 19.58 3.80 11.09
C GLN A 37 20.43 2.63 10.57
N GLU A 38 19.96 1.40 10.76
CA GLU A 38 20.65 0.18 10.31
C GLU A 38 20.33 -0.21 8.85
N LEU A 39 19.61 0.66 8.13
CA LEU A 39 19.27 0.45 6.71
C LEU A 39 20.45 0.74 5.75
N LYS A 40 21.55 1.36 6.23
CA LYS A 40 22.73 1.62 5.39
C LYS A 40 23.29 0.33 4.83
N GLU A 41 23.67 0.38 3.53
CA GLU A 41 24.24 -0.74 2.77
C GLU A 41 23.28 -1.94 2.59
N LYS A 42 22.03 -1.84 3.02
CA LYS A 42 21.02 -2.90 2.89
C LYS A 42 20.38 -2.93 1.50
N ASN A 43 19.90 -4.12 1.12
CA ASN A 43 19.13 -4.35 -0.11
C ASN A 43 17.65 -4.12 0.17
N ILE A 44 17.15 -2.96 -0.21
CA ILE A 44 15.75 -2.56 -0.03
C ILE A 44 15.03 -2.66 -1.38
N ALA A 45 14.22 -3.71 -1.57
CA ALA A 45 13.54 -3.90 -2.84
C ALA A 45 12.47 -2.83 -3.07
N VAL A 46 12.47 -2.28 -4.27
CA VAL A 46 11.53 -1.25 -4.72
C VAL A 46 10.84 -1.65 -6.01
N SER A 47 9.83 -0.90 -6.40
CA SER A 47 9.29 -0.86 -7.74
C SER A 47 9.32 0.58 -8.23
N HIS A 48 10.10 0.85 -9.27
CA HIS A 48 10.36 2.21 -9.76
C HIS A 48 9.07 2.90 -10.25
N ASN A 49 9.02 4.21 -10.05
CA ASN A 49 7.87 5.05 -10.41
C ASN A 49 6.56 4.66 -9.71
N THR A 50 6.64 3.96 -8.58
CA THR A 50 5.50 3.57 -7.77
C THR A 50 5.54 4.18 -6.38
N ILE A 51 4.47 3.92 -5.63
CA ILE A 51 4.34 4.26 -4.22
C ILE A 51 5.46 3.65 -3.37
N ILE A 52 5.94 2.47 -3.74
CA ILE A 52 6.97 1.74 -2.99
C ILE A 52 8.29 2.50 -3.00
N GLU A 53 8.71 3.00 -4.17
CA GLU A 53 9.92 3.82 -4.28
C GLU A 53 9.78 5.14 -3.51
N TYR A 54 8.64 5.81 -3.64
CA TYR A 54 8.37 7.05 -2.92
C TYR A 54 8.40 6.84 -1.40
N ALA A 55 7.69 5.83 -0.90
CA ALA A 55 7.65 5.50 0.53
C ALA A 55 9.05 5.16 1.07
N THR A 56 9.83 4.40 0.29
CA THR A 56 11.21 4.09 0.64
C THR A 56 12.06 5.37 0.73
N GLY A 57 11.90 6.31 -0.21
CA GLY A 57 12.57 7.61 -0.15
C GLY A 57 12.21 8.42 1.10
N GLN A 58 10.92 8.49 1.46
CA GLN A 58 10.47 9.18 2.67
C GLN A 58 11.00 8.51 3.94
N LEU A 59 11.02 7.17 3.97
CA LEU A 59 11.59 6.40 5.07
C LEU A 59 13.08 6.73 5.28
N LEU A 60 13.86 6.71 4.20
CA LEU A 60 15.29 7.01 4.25
C LEU A 60 15.56 8.46 4.69
N ASN A 61 14.75 9.41 4.20
CA ASN A 61 14.82 10.82 4.66
C ASN A 61 14.55 10.92 6.18
N LYS A 62 13.52 10.22 6.68
CA LYS A 62 13.23 10.17 8.13
C LYS A 62 14.37 9.55 8.93
N ALA A 63 15.06 8.57 8.37
CA ALA A 63 16.21 7.91 8.97
C ALA A 63 17.51 8.74 8.89
N GLY A 64 17.53 9.84 8.12
CA GLY A 64 18.74 10.63 7.84
C GLY A 64 19.74 9.89 6.93
N ILE A 65 19.25 8.97 6.08
CA ILE A 65 20.06 8.15 5.19
C ILE A 65 19.87 8.63 3.75
N SER A 66 21.00 8.87 3.05
CA SER A 66 20.97 9.17 1.62
C SER A 66 20.52 7.96 0.81
N GLN A 67 19.78 8.20 -0.27
CA GLN A 67 19.39 7.12 -1.19
C GLN A 67 20.57 6.38 -1.83
N ALA A 68 21.74 7.01 -1.88
CA ALA A 68 23.00 6.41 -2.38
C ALA A 68 23.66 5.46 -1.35
N GLU A 69 23.23 5.51 -0.08
CA GLU A 69 23.78 4.66 0.98
C GLU A 69 23.04 3.33 1.13
N VAL A 70 22.07 3.03 0.25
CA VAL A 70 21.30 1.78 0.23
C VAL A 70 21.28 1.19 -1.17
N ASN A 71 21.18 -0.12 -1.28
CA ASN A 71 20.95 -0.80 -2.55
C ASN A 71 19.45 -0.92 -2.79
N LYS A 72 18.95 -0.50 -3.97
CA LYS A 72 17.54 -0.55 -4.32
C LYS A 72 17.30 -1.45 -5.54
N PRO A 73 17.31 -2.79 -5.38
CA PRO A 73 16.99 -3.68 -6.47
C PRO A 73 15.56 -3.47 -6.93
N GLU A 74 15.36 -3.35 -8.27
CA GLU A 74 14.04 -3.25 -8.89
C GLU A 74 13.37 -4.62 -8.91
N ILE A 75 12.28 -4.77 -8.15
CA ILE A 75 11.45 -5.98 -8.11
C ILE A 75 9.99 -5.56 -8.18
N ALA A 76 9.48 -5.37 -9.39
CA ALA A 76 8.13 -4.86 -9.61
C ALA A 76 7.02 -5.82 -9.14
N GLN A 77 7.25 -7.12 -9.26
CA GLN A 77 6.25 -8.14 -8.95
C GLN A 77 6.16 -8.39 -7.44
N LEU A 78 5.01 -8.07 -6.85
CA LEU A 78 4.77 -8.25 -5.41
C LEU A 78 5.00 -9.69 -4.91
N PRO A 79 4.52 -10.76 -5.60
CA PRO A 79 4.78 -12.13 -5.16
C PRO A 79 6.26 -12.47 -5.12
N LEU A 80 7.03 -12.03 -6.11
CA LEU A 80 8.48 -12.26 -6.16
C LEU A 80 9.19 -11.50 -5.03
N ARG A 81 8.81 -10.25 -4.77
CA ARG A 81 9.35 -9.44 -3.69
C ARG A 81 9.10 -10.06 -2.32
N LEU A 82 7.88 -10.58 -2.08
CA LEU A 82 7.57 -11.34 -0.87
C LEU A 82 8.41 -12.61 -0.76
N GLN A 83 8.54 -13.37 -1.84
CA GLN A 83 9.33 -14.59 -1.88
C GLN A 83 10.83 -14.30 -1.58
N MET A 84 11.41 -13.30 -2.21
CA MET A 84 12.82 -12.92 -1.98
C MET A 84 13.06 -12.46 -0.54
N LEU A 85 12.10 -11.77 0.06
CA LEU A 85 12.16 -11.42 1.49
C LEU A 85 12.12 -12.68 2.37
N GLN A 86 11.23 -13.63 2.06
CA GLN A 86 11.08 -14.88 2.82
C GLN A 86 12.33 -15.78 2.76
N TYR A 87 13.08 -15.71 1.66
CA TYR A 87 14.34 -16.45 1.47
C TYR A 87 15.58 -15.61 1.80
N ASP A 88 15.41 -14.48 2.49
CA ASP A 88 16.50 -13.59 2.93
C ASP A 88 17.42 -13.11 1.78
N GLN A 89 16.87 -13.02 0.54
CA GLN A 89 17.56 -12.53 -0.65
C GLN A 89 17.51 -11.00 -0.77
N ILE A 90 16.62 -10.36 -0.03
CA ILE A 90 16.57 -8.92 0.20
C ILE A 90 16.40 -8.67 1.69
N ASP A 91 16.91 -7.54 2.17
CA ASP A 91 16.86 -7.19 3.58
C ASP A 91 15.52 -6.59 3.98
N ALA A 92 14.87 -5.83 3.09
CA ALA A 92 13.61 -5.16 3.38
C ALA A 92 12.81 -4.77 2.13
N SER A 93 11.52 -4.53 2.31
CA SER A 93 10.65 -3.89 1.31
C SER A 93 9.36 -3.38 1.95
N PHE A 94 8.72 -2.36 1.35
CA PHE A 94 7.32 -2.07 1.63
C PHE A 94 6.41 -3.12 0.97
N LEU A 95 5.54 -3.70 1.78
CA LEU A 95 4.54 -4.67 1.35
C LEU A 95 3.14 -4.22 1.78
N PRO A 96 2.14 -4.31 0.89
CA PRO A 96 0.74 -4.16 1.28
C PRO A 96 0.21 -5.42 1.93
N ASP A 97 -0.91 -5.36 2.64
CA ASP A 97 -1.64 -6.57 2.97
C ASP A 97 -2.31 -7.19 1.72
N PRO A 98 -2.39 -8.53 1.64
CA PRO A 98 -2.03 -9.53 2.67
C PRO A 98 -0.55 -9.92 2.74
N ALA A 99 0.30 -9.43 1.83
CA ALA A 99 1.71 -9.84 1.75
C ALA A 99 2.51 -9.49 3.02
N ALA A 100 2.23 -8.33 3.63
CA ALA A 100 2.85 -7.92 4.89
C ALA A 100 2.51 -8.90 6.03
N SER A 101 1.23 -9.26 6.18
CA SER A 101 0.79 -10.22 7.20
C SER A 101 1.36 -11.62 6.97
N ILE A 102 1.48 -12.07 5.71
CA ILE A 102 2.12 -13.34 5.37
C ILE A 102 3.59 -13.32 5.78
N ALA A 103 4.31 -12.24 5.50
CA ALA A 103 5.70 -12.09 5.90
C ALA A 103 5.85 -12.10 7.43
N MET A 104 5.03 -11.34 8.14
CA MET A 104 5.04 -11.30 9.61
C MET A 104 4.74 -12.66 10.24
N ASN A 105 3.81 -13.43 9.67
CA ASN A 105 3.53 -14.80 10.10
C ASN A 105 4.73 -15.74 9.90
N ALA A 106 5.57 -15.48 8.90
CA ALA A 106 6.84 -16.17 8.67
C ALA A 106 8.01 -15.62 9.53
N ARG A 107 7.71 -14.85 10.56
CA ARG A 107 8.64 -14.24 11.54
C ARG A 107 9.50 -13.10 10.98
N HIS A 108 9.19 -12.57 9.81
CA HIS A 108 9.71 -11.27 9.41
C HIS A 108 9.03 -10.17 10.22
N ARG A 109 9.63 -8.99 10.28
CA ARG A 109 9.15 -7.96 11.20
C ARG A 109 8.77 -6.68 10.47
N SER A 110 7.65 -6.08 10.85
CA SER A 110 7.32 -4.72 10.47
C SER A 110 8.15 -3.73 11.30
N LEU A 111 8.88 -2.87 10.65
CA LEU A 111 9.70 -1.84 11.31
C LEU A 111 8.92 -0.51 11.44
N ILE A 112 8.15 -0.17 10.41
CA ILE A 112 7.31 1.03 10.36
C ILE A 112 6.23 0.85 9.29
N SER A 113 5.14 1.56 9.43
CA SER A 113 4.06 1.61 8.44
C SER A 113 3.97 2.96 7.73
N THR A 114 3.23 3.01 6.62
CA THR A 114 2.94 4.26 5.93
C THR A 114 2.11 5.22 6.77
N GLN A 115 1.30 4.74 7.70
CA GLN A 115 0.57 5.58 8.64
C GLN A 115 1.51 6.30 9.62
N GLU A 116 2.55 5.61 10.12
CA GLU A 116 3.57 6.20 11.00
C GLU A 116 4.52 7.15 10.26
N LEU A 117 4.58 7.04 8.93
CA LEU A 117 5.25 8.00 8.06
C LEU A 117 4.36 9.20 7.69
N GLU A 118 3.10 9.20 8.12
CA GLU A 118 2.09 10.22 7.78
C GLU A 118 1.91 10.40 6.26
N ILE A 119 1.99 9.30 5.52
CA ILE A 119 1.90 9.32 4.08
C ILE A 119 0.57 8.70 3.63
N ASP A 120 -0.25 9.50 2.99
CA ASP A 120 -1.51 9.11 2.35
C ASP A 120 -1.32 9.04 0.84
N PHE A 121 -1.48 7.86 0.24
CA PHE A 121 -1.00 7.67 -1.14
C PHE A 121 -2.02 7.30 -2.18
N THR A 122 -3.11 6.68 -1.78
CA THR A 122 -3.96 6.02 -2.74
C THR A 122 -5.21 6.83 -3.00
N VAL A 123 -5.51 6.97 -4.28
CA VAL A 123 -6.71 7.63 -4.75
C VAL A 123 -7.39 6.77 -5.80
N THR A 124 -8.71 6.84 -5.89
CA THR A 124 -9.45 6.35 -7.04
C THR A 124 -9.70 7.51 -7.99
N ALA A 125 -9.17 7.40 -9.18
CA ALA A 125 -9.32 8.40 -10.24
C ALA A 125 -10.07 7.80 -11.43
N PHE A 126 -10.83 8.65 -12.13
CA PHE A 126 -11.52 8.32 -13.36
C PHE A 126 -11.09 9.27 -14.45
N SER A 127 -11.20 8.84 -15.72
CA SER A 127 -11.07 9.77 -16.83
C SER A 127 -12.18 10.83 -16.76
N ARG A 128 -11.89 12.02 -17.28
CA ARG A 128 -12.90 13.10 -17.35
C ARG A 128 -14.14 12.68 -18.13
N GLU A 129 -13.92 11.91 -19.20
CA GLU A 129 -15.00 11.30 -19.98
C GLU A 129 -15.92 10.41 -19.09
N ALA A 130 -15.32 9.48 -18.32
CA ALA A 130 -16.09 8.62 -17.43
C ALA A 130 -16.87 9.41 -16.36
N ILE A 131 -16.28 10.50 -15.83
CA ILE A 131 -16.95 11.37 -14.86
C ILE A 131 -18.17 12.03 -15.47
N ASN A 132 -18.09 12.45 -16.74
CA ASN A 132 -19.19 13.12 -17.43
C ASN A 132 -20.28 12.13 -17.87
N GLU A 133 -19.90 10.96 -18.38
CA GLU A 133 -20.82 10.02 -19.02
C GLU A 133 -21.36 8.94 -18.08
N LYS A 134 -20.63 8.60 -17.01
CA LYS A 134 -20.93 7.49 -16.09
C LYS A 134 -21.08 7.94 -14.63
N ARG A 135 -21.63 9.14 -14.46
CA ARG A 135 -21.76 9.75 -13.13
C ARG A 135 -22.54 8.86 -12.17
N ARG A 136 -23.66 8.26 -12.64
CA ARG A 136 -24.50 7.39 -11.83
C ARG A 136 -23.75 6.12 -11.37
N GLU A 137 -22.99 5.53 -12.26
CA GLU A 137 -22.19 4.33 -11.97
C GLU A 137 -21.08 4.65 -10.96
N ILE A 138 -20.46 5.80 -11.06
CA ILE A 138 -19.47 6.28 -10.10
C ILE A 138 -20.10 6.52 -8.72
N GLU A 139 -21.28 7.13 -8.65
CA GLU A 139 -22.05 7.31 -7.40
C GLU A 139 -22.43 5.97 -6.77
N LEU A 140 -22.81 4.97 -7.59
CA LEU A 140 -23.07 3.61 -7.11
C LEU A 140 -21.82 2.92 -6.60
N LEU A 141 -20.67 3.11 -7.26
CA LEU A 141 -19.38 2.59 -6.77
C LEU A 141 -19.02 3.17 -5.40
N ILE A 142 -19.15 4.50 -5.22
CA ILE A 142 -18.90 5.17 -3.94
C ILE A 142 -19.82 4.66 -2.85
N THR A 143 -21.09 4.48 -3.19
CA THR A 143 -22.08 3.93 -2.27
C THR A 143 -21.71 2.51 -1.86
N GLY A 144 -21.36 1.65 -2.82
CA GLY A 144 -20.93 0.27 -2.56
C GLY A 144 -19.67 0.21 -1.72
N TYR A 145 -18.68 1.09 -2.01
CA TYR A 145 -17.47 1.22 -1.20
C TYR A 145 -17.79 1.57 0.26
N ASN A 146 -18.66 2.56 0.48
CA ASN A 146 -19.04 2.98 1.83
C ASN A 146 -19.82 1.90 2.59
N LEU A 147 -20.70 1.15 1.90
CA LEU A 147 -21.39 0.00 2.47
C LEU A 147 -20.42 -1.13 2.84
N GLY A 148 -19.40 -1.37 2.01
CA GLY A 148 -18.32 -2.33 2.31
C GLY A 148 -17.57 -1.96 3.58
N ILE A 149 -17.25 -0.68 3.76
CA ILE A 149 -16.58 -0.19 4.99
C ILE A 149 -17.47 -0.39 6.22
N ASP A 150 -18.76 -0.05 6.12
CA ASP A 150 -19.70 -0.29 7.21
C ASP A 150 -19.79 -1.77 7.55
N TYR A 151 -19.83 -2.63 6.53
CA TYR A 151 -19.85 -4.08 6.71
C TYR A 151 -18.60 -4.58 7.46
N ILE A 152 -17.39 -4.17 7.03
CA ILE A 152 -16.12 -4.53 7.68
C ILE A 152 -16.08 -4.07 9.14
N LYS A 153 -16.63 -2.88 9.45
CA LYS A 153 -16.66 -2.35 10.82
C LYS A 153 -17.65 -3.07 11.74
N MET A 154 -18.75 -3.59 11.19
CA MET A 154 -19.82 -4.22 11.96
C MET A 154 -19.65 -5.74 12.11
N HIS A 155 -18.84 -6.37 11.28
CA HIS A 155 -18.70 -7.81 11.20
C HIS A 155 -17.28 -8.26 11.50
N SER A 156 -17.15 -9.40 12.17
CA SER A 156 -15.84 -10.01 12.43
C SER A 156 -15.24 -10.56 11.14
N GLN A 157 -13.90 -10.63 11.06
CA GLN A 157 -13.20 -11.23 9.92
C GLN A 157 -13.66 -12.65 9.56
N LYS A 158 -14.19 -13.39 10.53
CA LYS A 158 -14.72 -14.74 10.33
C LYS A 158 -15.93 -14.76 9.40
N GLU A 159 -16.77 -13.71 9.44
CA GLU A 159 -18.00 -13.64 8.67
C GLU A 159 -17.75 -13.34 7.19
N TRP A 160 -16.60 -12.76 6.83
CA TRP A 160 -16.20 -12.46 5.46
C TRP A 160 -14.86 -13.11 5.07
N LYS A 161 -14.51 -14.20 5.77
CA LYS A 161 -13.33 -15.02 5.49
C LYS A 161 -13.21 -15.41 4.01
N GLN A 162 -14.34 -15.76 3.37
CA GLN A 162 -14.36 -16.15 1.97
C GLN A 162 -13.86 -15.03 1.05
N VAL A 163 -14.21 -13.78 1.34
CA VAL A 163 -13.72 -12.62 0.57
C VAL A 163 -12.20 -12.49 0.69
N LEU A 164 -11.64 -12.72 1.88
CA LEU A 164 -10.18 -12.71 2.07
C LEU A 164 -9.48 -13.78 1.23
N ILE A 165 -10.06 -14.99 1.17
CA ILE A 165 -9.51 -16.09 0.35
C ILE A 165 -9.54 -15.71 -1.13
N GLU A 166 -10.64 -15.14 -1.62
CA GLU A 166 -10.80 -14.72 -3.02
C GLU A 166 -9.80 -13.64 -3.44
N ILE A 167 -9.38 -12.76 -2.52
CA ILE A 167 -8.33 -11.76 -2.78
C ILE A 167 -6.91 -12.29 -2.54
N GLY A 168 -6.75 -13.60 -2.30
CA GLY A 168 -5.45 -14.27 -2.24
C GLY A 168 -4.86 -14.43 -0.85
N VAL A 169 -5.63 -14.24 0.20
CA VAL A 169 -5.19 -14.53 1.58
C VAL A 169 -5.22 -16.05 1.80
N PRO A 170 -4.11 -16.68 2.20
CA PRO A 170 -4.12 -18.07 2.60
C PRO A 170 -5.13 -18.35 3.72
N GLU A 171 -5.88 -19.43 3.61
CA GLU A 171 -6.99 -19.74 4.52
C GLU A 171 -6.58 -19.74 6.00
N ASN A 172 -5.40 -20.27 6.29
CA ASN A 172 -4.85 -20.33 7.65
C ASN A 172 -4.46 -18.95 8.21
N LEU A 173 -4.40 -17.92 7.38
CA LEU A 173 -4.05 -16.55 7.79
C LEU A 173 -5.25 -15.61 7.87
N THR A 174 -6.42 -16.01 7.41
CA THR A 174 -7.61 -15.14 7.33
C THR A 174 -8.06 -14.55 8.67
N GLY A 175 -7.71 -15.15 9.80
CA GLY A 175 -8.00 -14.65 11.14
C GLY A 175 -6.84 -13.92 11.81
N LEU A 176 -5.68 -13.83 11.16
CA LEU A 176 -4.44 -13.27 11.70
C LEU A 176 -4.03 -11.96 11.02
N ILE A 177 -4.68 -11.59 9.94
CA ILE A 177 -4.38 -10.36 9.21
C ILE A 177 -4.87 -9.15 10.00
N ALA A 178 -3.98 -8.21 10.25
CA ALA A 178 -4.34 -6.89 10.75
C ALA A 178 -4.81 -6.04 9.58
N LEU A 179 -6.11 -5.79 9.49
CA LEU A 179 -6.64 -4.90 8.47
C LEU A 179 -6.46 -3.44 8.89
N PRO A 180 -6.16 -2.56 7.94
CA PRO A 180 -6.11 -1.13 8.20
C PRO A 180 -7.51 -0.60 8.58
N VAL A 181 -7.54 0.54 9.26
CA VAL A 181 -8.79 1.26 9.49
C VAL A 181 -9.20 1.96 8.20
N TYR A 182 -10.23 1.46 7.55
CA TYR A 182 -10.77 2.06 6.33
C TYR A 182 -11.67 3.26 6.65
N ARG A 183 -11.50 4.35 5.90
CA ARG A 183 -12.35 5.54 5.96
C ARG A 183 -13.37 5.54 4.82
N LYS A 184 -14.56 6.06 5.09
CA LYS A 184 -15.56 6.28 4.03
C LYS A 184 -15.02 7.27 3.01
N ALA A 185 -15.47 7.08 1.77
CA ALA A 185 -15.21 8.03 0.72
C ALA A 185 -15.84 9.38 1.06
N GLU A 186 -15.04 10.41 1.02
CA GLU A 186 -15.50 11.80 1.08
C GLU A 186 -15.47 12.37 -0.34
N HIS A 187 -16.51 13.10 -0.72
CA HIS A 187 -16.46 13.88 -1.95
C HIS A 187 -15.34 14.93 -1.77
N PRO A 188 -14.45 15.10 -2.77
CA PRO A 188 -13.50 16.19 -2.73
C PRO A 188 -14.29 17.49 -2.60
N SER A 189 -14.05 18.27 -1.54
CA SER A 189 -14.62 19.60 -1.43
C SER A 189 -14.05 20.47 -2.55
N ALA A 190 -14.88 21.31 -3.15
CA ALA A 190 -14.47 22.21 -4.22
C ALA A 190 -13.31 23.17 -3.80
N ASP A 191 -13.10 23.34 -2.50
CA ASP A 191 -12.08 24.22 -1.92
C ASP A 191 -10.65 23.63 -1.86
N ARG A 192 -10.42 22.40 -2.36
CA ARG A 192 -9.11 21.73 -2.38
C ARG A 192 -8.58 21.44 -3.78
N SER A 193 -9.06 22.13 -4.78
CA SER A 193 -8.63 22.01 -6.18
C SER A 193 -7.64 23.11 -6.61
N GLU A 194 -6.91 23.72 -5.66
CA GLU A 194 -5.76 24.58 -5.96
C GLU A 194 -4.43 23.83 -5.80
#